data_0207f0519d6d1003f83ba033d8b2e637
#
_entry.id   0207f0519d6d1003f83ba033d8b2e637
#
_cell.length_a   1.000
_cell.length_b   1.000
_cell.length_c   1.000
_cell.angle_alpha   90.00
_cell.angle_beta   90.00
_cell.angle_gamma   90.00
#
_symmetry.space_group_name_H-M   'P 1'
#
loop_
_entity.id
_entity.type
_entity.pdbx_description
1 polymer ?
#
loop_
_entity_poly.entity_id
_entity_poly.type
_entity_poly.pdbx_seq_one_letter_code
_entity_poly.pdbx_strand_id
1 'polypeptide(L)'
;MCGLAGVILKQKNRTNVELKKITTSFKNMLTEADTRGGHATGFALIDKYGDYLLCKKNKDAFDFLKDNQVNSNIDSITNDVICLMGHTRYATLGSPDINKNNHPIRAGKTIGTHNGSIHNHKELFRKFDMERYAQVDSEAIFRLYETSDNAKDFSENRLPLVRGRVTIVWADLEYADYIYIVKANNPLEMVYIPELDVLAYGSTLDIVKSGKWGDFEPISIKANTMMRVNTKTLNKRTKSIKIIEPIKKKSYVYNKDLGIYQNTVKRFVPRYSYIEKQRELFKAFKSSDGSTIRKIK
;
A
#
# COMPACT_ATOMS: atom_id res chain seq x y z
N MET A 1 -12.32 5.73 10.15
CA MET A 1 -11.53 4.70 9.42
C MET A 1 -10.90 5.35 8.21
N CYS A 2 -9.72 4.93 7.81
CA CYS A 2 -9.05 5.51 6.64
C CYS A 2 -9.73 5.13 5.31
N GLY A 3 -9.56 5.98 4.28
CA GLY A 3 -9.98 5.72 2.91
C GLY A 3 -8.79 5.31 2.04
N LEU A 4 -8.90 4.18 1.36
CA LEU A 4 -8.00 3.76 0.29
C LEU A 4 -8.64 4.12 -1.04
N ALA A 5 -7.86 4.65 -1.97
CA ALA A 5 -8.24 4.88 -3.35
C ALA A 5 -7.01 4.66 -4.25
N GLY A 6 -7.14 3.96 -5.35
CA GLY A 6 -6.00 3.78 -6.24
C GLY A 6 -6.33 3.15 -7.56
N VAL A 7 -5.37 3.23 -8.47
CA VAL A 7 -5.46 2.70 -9.83
C VAL A 7 -4.15 1.99 -10.17
N ILE A 8 -4.25 0.73 -10.58
CA ILE A 8 -3.13 -0.06 -11.09
C ILE A 8 -3.27 -0.13 -12.60
N LEU A 9 -2.24 0.27 -13.32
CA LEU A 9 -2.24 0.40 -14.77
C LEU A 9 -1.49 -0.76 -15.41
N LYS A 10 -2.07 -1.34 -16.45
CA LYS A 10 -1.33 -2.21 -17.37
C LYS A 10 -0.23 -1.41 -18.06
N GLN A 11 0.94 -1.99 -18.19
CA GLN A 11 2.03 -1.40 -18.99
C GLN A 11 1.64 -1.42 -20.49
N LYS A 12 1.17 -0.29 -20.98
CA LYS A 12 0.84 -0.07 -22.41
C LYS A 12 0.90 1.42 -22.73
N ASN A 13 1.00 1.76 -24.00
CA ASN A 13 0.85 3.13 -24.44
C ASN A 13 -0.61 3.56 -24.37
N ARG A 14 -0.86 4.73 -23.82
CA ARG A 14 -2.15 5.42 -23.71
C ARG A 14 -2.05 6.80 -24.33
N THR A 15 -3.14 7.27 -24.87
CA THR A 15 -3.29 8.64 -25.30
C THR A 15 -3.34 9.61 -24.12
N ASN A 16 -3.07 10.89 -24.35
CA ASN A 16 -3.22 11.91 -23.31
C ASN A 16 -4.66 12.00 -22.77
N VAL A 17 -5.66 11.69 -23.60
CA VAL A 17 -7.08 11.66 -23.19
C VAL A 17 -7.33 10.51 -22.18
N GLU A 18 -6.80 9.32 -22.45
CA GLU A 18 -6.90 8.18 -21.52
C GLU A 18 -6.16 8.46 -20.20
N LEU A 19 -4.95 9.02 -20.27
CA LEU A 19 -4.20 9.41 -19.06
C LEU A 19 -4.97 10.47 -18.26
N LYS A 20 -5.54 11.48 -18.92
CA LYS A 20 -6.36 12.49 -18.26
C LYS A 20 -7.64 11.90 -17.63
N LYS A 21 -8.29 10.95 -18.30
CA LYS A 21 -9.43 10.22 -17.74
C LYS A 21 -9.03 9.49 -16.45
N ILE A 22 -7.88 8.80 -16.45
CA ILE A 22 -7.36 8.07 -15.30
C ILE A 22 -7.07 9.03 -14.13
N THR A 23 -6.38 10.14 -14.36
CA THR A 23 -6.04 11.10 -13.30
C THR A 23 -7.28 11.78 -12.73
N THR A 24 -8.23 12.15 -13.58
CA THR A 24 -9.52 12.72 -13.15
C THR A 24 -10.31 11.73 -12.29
N SER A 25 -10.41 10.48 -12.74
CA SER A 25 -11.08 9.41 -11.99
C SER A 25 -10.40 9.15 -10.64
N PHE A 26 -9.07 9.13 -10.59
CA PHE A 26 -8.33 8.96 -9.35
C PHE A 26 -8.57 10.12 -8.37
N LYS A 27 -8.60 11.38 -8.84
CA LYS A 27 -8.92 12.55 -8.01
C LYS A 27 -10.33 12.46 -7.42
N ASN A 28 -11.32 12.07 -8.22
CA ASN A 28 -12.69 11.85 -7.74
C ASN A 28 -12.74 10.75 -6.65
N MET A 29 -12.04 9.63 -6.88
CA MET A 29 -11.94 8.56 -5.89
C MET A 29 -11.26 9.02 -4.60
N LEU A 30 -10.22 9.85 -4.70
CA LEU A 30 -9.53 10.38 -3.53
C LEU A 30 -10.42 11.33 -2.74
N THR A 31 -11.21 12.17 -3.43
CA THR A 31 -12.22 13.04 -2.79
C THR A 31 -13.28 12.22 -2.07
N GLU A 32 -13.83 11.17 -2.69
CA GLU A 32 -14.84 10.33 -2.06
C GLU A 32 -14.26 9.54 -0.86
N ALA A 33 -13.00 9.14 -0.94
CA ALA A 33 -12.30 8.45 0.14
C ALA A 33 -12.22 9.31 1.42
N ASP A 34 -12.35 10.62 1.31
CA ASP A 34 -12.32 11.56 2.43
C ASP A 34 -13.50 11.39 3.39
N THR A 35 -14.61 10.86 2.93
CA THR A 35 -15.74 10.47 3.80
C THR A 35 -15.34 9.49 4.91
N ARG A 36 -14.18 8.85 4.76
CA ARG A 36 -13.60 7.90 5.73
C ARG A 36 -12.38 8.44 6.48
N GLY A 37 -11.74 9.49 5.99
CA GLY A 37 -10.48 10.03 6.49
C GLY A 37 -10.59 11.47 6.98
N GLY A 38 -10.06 12.39 6.22
CA GLY A 38 -10.21 13.84 6.41
C GLY A 38 -9.13 14.54 7.24
N HIS A 39 -8.28 13.83 7.99
CA HIS A 39 -7.23 14.48 8.77
C HIS A 39 -5.95 14.72 7.96
N ALA A 40 -5.67 13.94 6.96
CA ALA A 40 -4.54 14.13 6.06
C ALA A 40 -4.77 13.32 4.78
N THR A 41 -4.25 13.83 3.68
CA THR A 41 -4.33 13.19 2.37
C THR A 41 -2.95 13.04 1.75
N GLY A 42 -2.77 11.95 1.01
CA GLY A 42 -1.55 11.74 0.26
C GLY A 42 -1.72 10.73 -0.87
N PHE A 43 -0.78 10.80 -1.81
CA PHE A 43 -0.69 9.85 -2.90
C PHE A 43 0.76 9.52 -3.24
N ALA A 44 0.94 8.39 -3.91
CA ALA A 44 2.17 8.04 -4.60
C ALA A 44 1.86 7.70 -6.06
N LEU A 45 2.69 8.20 -6.97
CA LEU A 45 2.82 7.69 -8.34
C LEU A 45 4.03 6.78 -8.36
N ILE A 46 3.89 5.59 -8.93
CA ILE A 46 4.97 4.60 -9.01
C ILE A 46 5.09 4.17 -10.46
N ASP A 47 6.29 4.18 -11.00
CA ASP A 47 6.55 3.76 -12.37
C ASP A 47 7.12 2.33 -12.46
N LYS A 48 7.21 1.83 -13.69
CA LYS A 48 7.70 0.48 -14.01
C LYS A 48 9.19 0.27 -13.70
N TYR A 49 9.93 1.34 -13.43
CA TYR A 49 11.36 1.29 -13.08
C TYR A 49 11.59 1.34 -11.56
N GLY A 50 10.52 1.51 -10.79
CA GLY A 50 10.58 1.68 -9.34
C GLY A 50 10.89 3.11 -8.91
N ASP A 51 10.86 4.08 -9.84
CA ASP A 51 10.88 5.47 -9.49
C ASP A 51 9.49 5.91 -9.01
N TYR A 52 9.45 6.94 -8.19
CA TYR A 52 8.19 7.35 -7.57
C TYR A 52 8.14 8.85 -7.29
N LEU A 53 6.91 9.36 -7.23
CA LEU A 53 6.59 10.65 -6.65
C LEU A 53 5.65 10.42 -5.46
N LEU A 54 6.02 10.90 -4.29
CA LEU A 54 5.24 10.79 -3.06
C LEU A 54 4.88 12.18 -2.55
N CYS A 55 3.58 12.47 -2.41
CA CYS A 55 3.07 13.73 -1.90
C CYS A 55 2.06 13.50 -0.79
N LYS A 56 2.23 14.18 0.36
CA LYS A 56 1.36 14.04 1.53
C LYS A 56 1.23 15.39 2.22
N LYS A 57 0.03 15.73 2.69
CA LYS A 57 -0.21 16.95 3.47
C LYS A 57 -1.25 16.69 4.57
N ASN A 58 -1.16 17.44 5.66
CA ASN A 58 -2.19 17.54 6.68
C ASN A 58 -3.34 18.42 6.15
N LYS A 59 -4.11 17.85 5.23
CA LYS A 59 -5.31 18.46 4.62
C LYS A 59 -6.28 17.36 4.26
N ASP A 60 -7.58 17.67 4.30
CA ASP A 60 -8.60 16.84 3.68
C ASP A 60 -8.37 16.73 2.15
N ALA A 61 -9.06 15.82 1.49
CA ALA A 61 -8.81 15.57 0.07
C ALA A 61 -9.22 16.74 -0.82
N PHE A 62 -10.26 17.48 -0.45
CA PHE A 62 -10.73 18.62 -1.21
C PHE A 62 -9.68 19.76 -1.21
N ASP A 63 -9.18 20.15 -0.04
CA ASP A 63 -8.17 21.20 0.08
C ASP A 63 -6.80 20.73 -0.40
N PHE A 64 -6.49 19.43 -0.30
CA PHE A 64 -5.30 18.83 -0.86
C PHE A 64 -5.29 18.95 -2.39
N LEU A 65 -6.41 18.65 -3.06
CA LEU A 65 -6.51 18.70 -4.52
C LEU A 65 -6.66 20.11 -5.09
N LYS A 66 -6.99 21.13 -4.29
CA LYS A 66 -6.92 22.54 -4.70
C LYS A 66 -5.51 23.07 -4.85
N ASP A 67 -4.54 22.43 -4.23
CA ASP A 67 -3.14 22.81 -4.34
C ASP A 67 -2.63 22.55 -5.77
N ASN A 68 -2.18 23.62 -6.45
CA ASN A 68 -1.75 23.56 -7.83
C ASN A 68 -0.61 22.57 -8.07
N GLN A 69 0.35 22.50 -7.14
CA GLN A 69 1.48 21.56 -7.23
C GLN A 69 1.00 20.11 -7.09
N VAL A 70 0.09 19.83 -6.15
CA VAL A 70 -0.52 18.52 -5.98
C VAL A 70 -1.25 18.09 -7.24
N ASN A 71 -2.07 19.00 -7.79
CA ASN A 71 -2.89 18.74 -8.98
C ASN A 71 -1.99 18.48 -10.20
N SER A 72 -0.99 19.33 -10.40
CA SER A 72 0.01 19.18 -11.48
C SER A 72 0.80 17.87 -11.34
N ASN A 73 1.20 17.50 -10.13
CA ASN A 73 1.89 16.25 -9.87
C ASN A 73 1.03 15.03 -10.25
N ILE A 74 -0.27 15.02 -9.93
CA ILE A 74 -1.15 13.93 -10.35
C ILE A 74 -1.32 13.91 -11.87
N ASP A 75 -1.45 15.08 -12.50
CA ASP A 75 -1.64 15.18 -13.94
C ASP A 75 -0.36 14.90 -14.76
N SER A 76 0.81 14.83 -14.09
CA SER A 76 2.09 14.55 -14.75
C SER A 76 2.35 13.06 -15.03
N ILE A 77 1.35 12.18 -14.91
CA ILE A 77 1.54 10.76 -15.21
C ILE A 77 1.92 10.55 -16.68
N THR A 78 2.81 9.59 -16.87
CA THR A 78 3.24 9.11 -18.18
C THR A 78 2.84 7.64 -18.38
N ASN A 79 3.12 7.10 -19.54
CA ASN A 79 2.92 5.66 -19.82
C ASN A 79 3.82 4.74 -19.01
N ASP A 80 4.80 5.28 -18.29
CA ASP A 80 5.66 4.50 -17.42
C ASP A 80 5.03 4.28 -16.04
N VAL A 81 4.05 5.12 -15.64
CA VAL A 81 3.35 4.96 -14.36
C VAL A 81 2.50 3.70 -14.37
N ILE A 82 2.69 2.86 -13.35
CA ILE A 82 1.98 1.60 -13.17
C ILE A 82 0.99 1.64 -11.98
N CYS A 83 1.12 2.61 -11.07
CA CYS A 83 0.23 2.71 -9.93
C CYS A 83 0.07 4.16 -9.46
N LEU A 84 -1.19 4.58 -9.30
CA LEU A 84 -1.58 5.73 -8.51
C LEU A 84 -2.14 5.18 -7.19
N MET A 85 -1.47 5.48 -6.08
CA MET A 85 -1.82 4.98 -4.76
C MET A 85 -2.22 6.14 -3.86
N GLY A 86 -3.48 6.23 -3.46
CA GLY A 86 -4.04 7.31 -2.67
C GLY A 86 -4.55 6.85 -1.31
N HIS A 87 -4.56 7.79 -0.36
CA HIS A 87 -5.02 7.53 1.01
C HIS A 87 -5.53 8.80 1.66
N THR A 88 -6.70 8.70 2.32
CA THR A 88 -7.21 9.71 3.25
C THR A 88 -7.17 9.14 4.66
N ARG A 89 -6.52 9.86 5.55
CA ARG A 89 -6.18 9.38 6.87
C ARG A 89 -7.21 9.78 7.92
N TYR A 90 -7.69 8.82 8.69
CA TYR A 90 -8.28 9.07 10.01
C TYR A 90 -7.21 8.76 11.06
N ALA A 91 -6.63 9.82 11.66
CA ALA A 91 -5.50 9.67 12.57
C ALA A 91 -5.94 9.02 13.89
N THR A 92 -5.29 7.92 14.25
CA THR A 92 -5.47 7.20 15.52
C THR A 92 -4.18 7.19 16.34
N LEU A 93 -3.03 7.09 15.68
CA LEU A 93 -1.70 7.08 16.28
C LEU A 93 -0.76 7.99 15.48
N GLY A 94 -0.06 8.88 16.17
CA GLY A 94 0.82 9.88 15.55
C GLY A 94 0.06 11.07 14.95
N SER A 95 0.56 12.30 15.18
CA SER A 95 -0.07 13.52 14.66
C SER A 95 -0.12 13.55 13.14
N PRO A 96 -1.22 14.00 12.51
CA PRO A 96 -1.28 14.27 11.08
C PRO A 96 -0.42 15.45 10.64
N ASP A 97 -0.03 16.36 11.55
CA ASP A 97 0.87 17.49 11.27
C ASP A 97 2.29 17.03 10.93
N ILE A 98 2.64 15.82 11.34
CA ILE A 98 3.94 15.21 11.04
C ILE A 98 3.77 14.36 9.78
N ASN A 99 4.18 14.89 8.64
CA ASN A 99 3.96 14.24 7.32
C ASN A 99 4.48 12.80 7.21
N LYS A 100 5.53 12.43 7.92
CA LYS A 100 6.00 11.04 7.96
C LYS A 100 4.99 10.05 8.55
N ASN A 101 4.01 10.55 9.32
CA ASN A 101 2.91 9.76 9.86
C ASN A 101 1.76 9.57 8.86
N ASN A 102 1.73 10.36 7.77
CA ASN A 102 0.67 10.31 6.77
C ASN A 102 1.01 9.29 5.68
N HIS A 103 -0.05 8.72 5.10
CA HIS A 103 0.10 7.73 4.03
C HIS A 103 0.12 8.40 2.65
N PRO A 104 0.69 7.75 1.64
CA PRO A 104 1.40 6.45 1.67
C PRO A 104 2.68 6.49 2.53
N ILE A 105 3.01 5.36 3.17
CA ILE A 105 4.24 5.21 3.96
C ILE A 105 5.34 4.69 3.05
N ARG A 106 6.50 5.36 3.10
CA ARG A 106 7.73 4.88 2.49
C ARG A 106 8.58 4.18 3.57
N ALA A 107 8.89 2.93 3.36
CA ALA A 107 9.73 2.14 4.26
C ALA A 107 10.69 1.29 3.42
N GLY A 108 11.99 1.49 3.57
CA GLY A 108 13.01 0.79 2.78
C GLY A 108 12.70 0.79 1.28
N LYS A 109 12.50 -0.36 0.66
CA LYS A 109 12.13 -0.53 -0.76
C LYS A 109 10.62 -0.50 -1.02
N THR A 110 9.78 -0.28 0.00
CA THR A 110 8.34 -0.31 -0.13
C THR A 110 7.69 1.08 -0.07
N ILE A 111 6.62 1.25 -0.84
CA ILE A 111 5.65 2.33 -0.66
C ILE A 111 4.28 1.69 -0.55
N GLY A 112 3.52 2.04 0.51
CA GLY A 112 2.24 1.41 0.72
C GLY A 112 1.23 2.22 1.53
N THR A 113 -0.03 1.81 1.41
CA THR A 113 -1.16 2.34 2.16
C THR A 113 -1.77 1.26 3.04
N HIS A 114 -2.27 1.65 4.20
CA HIS A 114 -2.86 0.74 5.16
C HIS A 114 -4.17 1.31 5.70
N ASN A 115 -5.22 0.52 5.63
CA ASN A 115 -6.46 0.74 6.35
C ASN A 115 -6.57 -0.29 7.45
N GLY A 116 -6.44 0.15 8.69
CA GLY A 116 -6.46 -0.76 9.84
C GLY A 116 -5.76 -0.21 11.07
N SER A 117 -5.35 -1.13 11.93
CA SER A 117 -4.53 -0.87 13.13
C SER A 117 -3.73 -2.11 13.50
N ILE A 118 -2.45 -1.94 13.82
CA ILE A 118 -1.55 -3.04 14.20
C ILE A 118 -1.25 -2.93 15.69
N HIS A 119 -1.89 -3.77 16.49
CA HIS A 119 -1.83 -3.67 17.95
C HIS A 119 -0.47 -4.02 18.51
N ASN A 120 0.24 -4.95 17.88
CA ASN A 120 1.56 -5.41 18.32
C ASN A 120 2.73 -4.79 17.56
N HIS A 121 2.56 -3.61 16.95
CA HIS A 121 3.61 -2.96 16.15
C HIS A 121 4.92 -2.77 16.93
N LYS A 122 4.87 -2.38 18.21
CA LYS A 122 6.05 -2.22 19.06
C LYS A 122 6.82 -3.54 19.28
N GLU A 123 6.09 -4.64 19.45
CA GLU A 123 6.65 -5.99 19.58
C GLU A 123 7.35 -6.40 18.27
N LEU A 124 6.72 -6.12 17.11
CA LEU A 124 7.29 -6.43 15.81
C LEU A 124 8.58 -5.66 15.55
N PHE A 125 8.60 -4.35 15.81
CA PHE A 125 9.81 -3.53 15.69
C PHE A 125 10.97 -4.11 16.50
N ARG A 126 10.72 -4.44 17.78
CA ARG A 126 11.74 -5.01 18.65
C ARG A 126 12.18 -6.41 18.23
N LYS A 127 11.22 -7.28 17.85
CA LYS A 127 11.49 -8.68 17.51
C LYS A 127 12.37 -8.84 16.27
N PHE A 128 12.21 -7.96 15.30
CA PHE A 128 12.93 -8.00 14.02
C PHE A 128 14.02 -6.94 13.92
N ASP A 129 14.33 -6.26 15.02
CA ASP A 129 15.32 -5.16 15.08
C ASP A 129 15.12 -4.15 13.94
N MET A 130 13.86 -3.74 13.74
CA MET A 130 13.50 -2.84 12.66
C MET A 130 13.63 -1.40 13.09
N GLU A 131 14.27 -0.57 12.28
CA GLU A 131 14.35 0.86 12.50
C GLU A 131 12.99 1.53 12.30
N ARG A 132 12.61 2.42 13.22
CA ARG A 132 11.34 3.14 13.18
C ARG A 132 11.56 4.59 12.76
N TYR A 133 10.86 5.01 11.71
CA TYR A 133 10.90 6.38 11.19
C TYR A 133 9.66 7.20 11.53
N ALA A 134 8.47 6.60 11.43
CA ALA A 134 7.20 7.24 11.73
C ALA A 134 6.63 6.76 13.08
N GLN A 135 5.68 7.53 13.63
CA GLN A 135 5.01 7.17 14.88
C GLN A 135 3.87 6.17 14.66
N VAL A 136 3.38 6.02 13.40
CA VAL A 136 2.24 5.18 13.06
C VAL A 136 2.58 3.70 13.16
N ASP A 137 1.57 2.92 13.51
CA ASP A 137 1.64 1.45 13.56
C ASP A 137 1.78 0.83 12.16
N SER A 138 1.26 1.51 11.14
CA SER A 138 1.29 1.08 9.75
C SER A 138 2.71 0.86 9.20
N GLU A 139 3.71 1.61 9.67
CA GLU A 139 5.09 1.42 9.24
C GLU A 139 5.59 0.02 9.56
N ALA A 140 5.13 -0.57 10.66
CA ALA A 140 5.58 -1.88 11.09
C ALA A 140 5.36 -2.98 10.04
N ILE A 141 4.24 -2.92 9.28
CA ILE A 141 3.94 -3.97 8.30
C ILE A 141 4.82 -3.86 7.06
N PHE A 142 5.14 -2.62 6.63
CA PHE A 142 6.04 -2.39 5.50
C PHE A 142 7.48 -2.72 5.85
N ARG A 143 7.93 -2.36 7.07
CA ARG A 143 9.23 -2.78 7.59
C ARG A 143 9.33 -4.29 7.74
N LEU A 144 8.25 -4.93 8.17
CA LEU A 144 8.18 -6.38 8.30
C LEU A 144 8.33 -7.08 6.93
N TYR A 145 7.77 -6.48 5.86
CA TYR A 145 8.00 -6.96 4.49
C TYR A 145 9.48 -6.89 4.12
N GLU A 146 10.19 -5.84 4.50
CA GLU A 146 11.63 -5.66 4.27
C GLU A 146 12.50 -6.80 4.89
N THR A 147 12.00 -7.42 5.98
CA THR A 147 12.70 -8.55 6.63
C THR A 147 12.42 -9.89 5.96
N SER A 148 11.67 -9.91 4.87
CA SER A 148 11.28 -11.12 4.14
C SER A 148 12.15 -11.29 2.91
N ASP A 149 12.43 -12.54 2.55
CA ASP A 149 13.19 -12.87 1.32
C ASP A 149 12.39 -12.48 0.05
N ASN A 150 11.07 -12.63 0.10
CA ASN A 150 10.14 -12.33 -0.98
C ASN A 150 8.69 -12.25 -0.47
N ALA A 151 7.76 -11.93 -1.36
CA ALA A 151 6.34 -11.78 -1.03
C ALA A 151 5.70 -13.08 -0.49
N LYS A 152 6.17 -14.25 -0.91
CA LYS A 152 5.70 -15.53 -0.39
C LYS A 152 6.19 -15.74 1.04
N ASP A 153 7.45 -15.52 1.33
CA ASP A 153 8.01 -15.58 2.69
C ASP A 153 7.29 -14.59 3.61
N PHE A 154 7.01 -13.37 3.12
CA PHE A 154 6.21 -12.41 3.88
C PHE A 154 4.84 -12.97 4.24
N SER A 155 4.12 -13.55 3.28
CA SER A 155 2.77 -14.07 3.51
C SER A 155 2.73 -15.26 4.47
N GLU A 156 3.73 -16.11 4.43
CA GLU A 156 3.79 -17.36 5.21
C GLU A 156 4.40 -17.15 6.61
N ASN A 157 5.41 -16.30 6.74
CA ASN A 157 6.24 -16.24 7.93
C ASN A 157 6.22 -14.90 8.69
N ARG A 158 5.77 -13.80 8.06
CA ARG A 158 5.76 -12.47 8.66
C ARG A 158 4.35 -11.96 8.91
N LEU A 159 3.52 -11.94 7.88
CA LEU A 159 2.15 -11.45 7.95
C LEU A 159 1.31 -12.16 9.04
N PRO A 160 1.42 -13.48 9.27
CA PRO A 160 0.72 -14.16 10.35
C PRO A 160 1.11 -13.71 11.77
N LEU A 161 2.21 -12.98 11.93
CA LEU A 161 2.62 -12.42 13.23
C LEU A 161 1.89 -11.12 13.57
N VAL A 162 1.30 -10.48 12.56
CA VAL A 162 0.60 -9.20 12.74
C VAL A 162 -0.72 -9.43 13.46
N ARG A 163 -0.95 -8.67 14.54
CA ARG A 163 -2.21 -8.66 15.28
C ARG A 163 -2.92 -7.35 15.07
N GLY A 164 -4.15 -7.41 14.58
CA GLY A 164 -4.96 -6.22 14.34
C GLY A 164 -5.84 -6.32 13.11
N ARG A 165 -6.16 -5.16 12.57
CA ARG A 165 -6.93 -5.02 11.33
C ARG A 165 -5.99 -4.61 10.21
N VAL A 166 -6.04 -5.34 9.09
CA VAL A 166 -5.10 -5.14 7.99
C VAL A 166 -5.81 -5.21 6.65
N THR A 167 -5.73 -4.12 5.92
CA THR A 167 -5.89 -4.08 4.47
C THR A 167 -4.81 -3.15 3.94
N ILE A 168 -3.90 -3.67 3.14
CA ILE A 168 -2.77 -2.94 2.60
C ILE A 168 -2.67 -3.09 1.09
N VAL A 169 -2.20 -2.04 0.45
CA VAL A 169 -1.73 -2.06 -0.94
C VAL A 169 -0.33 -1.47 -0.94
N TRP A 170 0.63 -2.14 -1.58
CA TRP A 170 2.00 -1.66 -1.65
C TRP A 170 2.71 -2.06 -2.94
N ALA A 171 3.73 -1.30 -3.28
CA ALA A 171 4.71 -1.61 -4.29
C ALA A 171 6.06 -1.92 -3.63
N ASP A 172 6.76 -2.90 -4.19
CA ASP A 172 8.19 -3.12 -3.96
C ASP A 172 8.94 -2.46 -5.11
N LEU A 173 9.72 -1.44 -4.82
CA LEU A 173 10.40 -0.61 -5.83
C LEU A 173 11.54 -1.35 -6.54
N GLU A 174 12.02 -2.47 -6.00
CA GLU A 174 12.98 -3.36 -6.65
C GLU A 174 12.29 -4.33 -7.61
N TYR A 175 10.98 -4.56 -7.43
CA TYR A 175 10.15 -5.44 -8.25
C TYR A 175 8.91 -4.71 -8.77
N ALA A 176 9.12 -3.56 -9.40
CA ALA A 176 8.08 -2.61 -9.78
C ALA A 176 7.04 -3.15 -10.79
N ASP A 177 7.26 -4.31 -11.41
CA ASP A 177 6.23 -4.96 -12.24
C ASP A 177 5.01 -5.44 -11.46
N TYR A 178 5.09 -5.44 -10.12
CA TYR A 178 4.07 -6.02 -9.27
C TYR A 178 3.54 -5.03 -8.23
N ILE A 179 2.23 -5.00 -8.11
CA ILE A 179 1.53 -4.37 -6.96
C ILE A 179 0.97 -5.49 -6.08
N TYR A 180 1.21 -5.38 -4.80
CA TYR A 180 0.79 -6.35 -3.80
C TYR A 180 -0.39 -5.83 -3.00
N ILE A 181 -1.30 -6.72 -2.64
CA ILE A 181 -2.53 -6.39 -1.94
C ILE A 181 -2.79 -7.45 -0.87
N VAL A 182 -3.08 -7.02 0.35
CA VAL A 182 -3.64 -7.87 1.40
C VAL A 182 -5.01 -7.34 1.78
N LYS A 183 -6.03 -8.18 1.64
CA LYS A 183 -7.35 -7.97 2.22
C LYS A 183 -7.53 -8.97 3.35
N ALA A 184 -7.34 -8.54 4.60
CA ALA A 184 -7.61 -9.41 5.75
C ALA A 184 -9.04 -9.17 6.27
N ASN A 185 -9.25 -8.19 7.13
CA ASN A 185 -10.49 -8.00 7.86
C ASN A 185 -11.08 -6.58 7.76
N ASN A 186 -10.50 -5.70 6.92
CA ASN A 186 -11.10 -4.43 6.53
C ASN A 186 -11.55 -4.47 5.08
N PRO A 187 -12.55 -3.65 4.71
CA PRO A 187 -13.10 -3.67 3.35
C PRO A 187 -12.09 -3.19 2.32
N LEU A 188 -12.14 -3.81 1.16
CA LEU A 188 -11.47 -3.42 -0.08
C LEU A 188 -12.29 -3.95 -1.24
N GLU A 189 -12.65 -3.05 -2.13
CA GLU A 189 -13.35 -3.34 -3.38
C GLU A 189 -12.42 -3.08 -4.55
N MET A 190 -12.51 -3.93 -5.56
CA MET A 190 -11.70 -3.82 -6.77
C MET A 190 -12.58 -4.02 -8.00
N VAL A 191 -12.29 -3.27 -9.05
CA VAL A 191 -12.93 -3.40 -10.35
C VAL A 191 -11.90 -3.32 -11.46
N TYR A 192 -12.14 -4.06 -12.54
CA TYR A 192 -11.37 -3.92 -13.77
C TYR A 192 -12.13 -3.04 -14.76
N ILE A 193 -11.44 -2.09 -15.39
CA ILE A 193 -11.98 -1.20 -16.41
C ILE A 193 -11.39 -1.59 -17.78
N PRO A 194 -12.15 -2.33 -18.61
CA PRO A 194 -11.63 -2.89 -19.87
C PRO A 194 -11.18 -1.84 -20.87
N GLU A 195 -11.90 -0.73 -20.96
CA GLU A 195 -11.61 0.37 -21.89
C GLU A 195 -10.18 0.92 -21.70
N LEU A 196 -9.74 1.03 -20.46
CA LEU A 196 -8.45 1.62 -20.09
C LEU A 196 -7.38 0.58 -19.74
N ASP A 197 -7.71 -0.71 -19.64
CA ASP A 197 -6.85 -1.75 -19.08
C ASP A 197 -6.27 -1.35 -17.72
N VAL A 198 -7.13 -0.92 -16.80
CA VAL A 198 -6.74 -0.57 -15.43
C VAL A 198 -7.57 -1.32 -14.41
N LEU A 199 -7.01 -1.47 -13.22
CA LEU A 199 -7.68 -2.02 -12.06
C LEU A 199 -7.78 -0.89 -11.03
N ALA A 200 -9.03 -0.45 -10.76
CA ALA A 200 -9.30 0.51 -9.70
C ALA A 200 -9.64 -0.21 -8.40
N TYR A 201 -9.19 0.35 -7.27
CA TYR A 201 -9.53 -0.17 -5.95
C TYR A 201 -9.86 0.96 -4.96
N GLY A 202 -10.71 0.64 -4.00
CA GLY A 202 -11.10 1.56 -2.95
C GLY A 202 -11.56 0.83 -1.69
N SER A 203 -11.60 1.53 -0.56
CA SER A 203 -12.13 0.94 0.68
C SER A 203 -13.59 0.53 0.57
N THR A 204 -14.37 1.19 -0.30
CA THR A 204 -15.78 0.89 -0.57
C THR A 204 -16.04 0.96 -2.07
N LEU A 205 -17.15 0.35 -2.50
CA LEU A 205 -17.57 0.41 -3.90
C LEU A 205 -17.93 1.84 -4.32
N ASP A 206 -18.44 2.68 -3.41
CA ASP A 206 -18.78 4.08 -3.71
C ASP A 206 -17.52 4.89 -4.05
N ILE A 207 -16.41 4.67 -3.33
CA ILE A 207 -15.11 5.25 -3.69
C ILE A 207 -14.72 4.86 -5.11
N VAL A 208 -14.87 3.60 -5.48
CA VAL A 208 -14.51 3.16 -6.84
C VAL A 208 -15.46 3.77 -7.87
N LYS A 209 -16.77 3.78 -7.61
CA LYS A 209 -17.79 4.34 -8.52
C LYS A 209 -17.64 5.85 -8.72
N SER A 210 -17.17 6.59 -7.71
CA SER A 210 -16.94 8.03 -7.81
C SER A 210 -15.91 8.40 -8.90
N GLY A 211 -15.08 7.44 -9.32
CA GLY A 211 -14.17 7.58 -10.46
C GLY A 211 -14.87 7.79 -11.80
N LYS A 212 -16.17 7.51 -11.92
CA LYS A 212 -16.97 7.67 -13.16
C LYS A 212 -16.35 6.96 -14.36
N TRP A 213 -15.97 5.70 -14.15
CA TRP A 213 -15.21 4.90 -15.10
C TRP A 213 -15.94 4.53 -16.39
N GLY A 214 -17.27 4.56 -16.39
CA GLY A 214 -18.12 3.89 -17.37
C GLY A 214 -18.32 2.43 -16.97
N ASP A 215 -18.24 1.52 -17.95
CA ASP A 215 -18.39 0.09 -17.69
C ASP A 215 -17.19 -0.46 -16.92
N PHE A 216 -17.48 -1.26 -15.91
CA PHE A 216 -16.48 -1.95 -15.12
C PHE A 216 -16.93 -3.34 -14.70
N GLU A 217 -15.97 -4.18 -14.38
CA GLU A 217 -16.19 -5.55 -13.94
C GLU A 217 -15.68 -5.73 -12.52
N PRO A 218 -16.56 -6.08 -11.56
CA PRO A 218 -16.18 -6.36 -10.19
C PRO A 218 -15.20 -7.53 -10.11
N ILE A 219 -14.18 -7.38 -9.24
CA ILE A 219 -13.24 -8.44 -8.91
C ILE A 219 -13.51 -8.89 -7.48
N SER A 220 -13.96 -10.12 -7.32
CA SER A 220 -14.21 -10.69 -6.00
C SER A 220 -12.91 -11.01 -5.27
N ILE A 221 -12.74 -10.44 -4.09
CA ILE A 221 -11.59 -10.68 -3.23
C ILE A 221 -12.07 -11.32 -1.92
N LYS A 222 -11.62 -12.53 -1.67
CA LYS A 222 -11.90 -13.21 -0.39
C LYS A 222 -11.12 -12.53 0.75
N ALA A 223 -11.70 -12.51 1.95
CA ALA A 223 -10.98 -12.09 3.15
C ALA A 223 -9.80 -13.02 3.46
N ASN A 224 -8.80 -12.51 4.17
CA ASN A 224 -7.56 -13.23 4.50
C ASN A 224 -6.80 -13.73 3.25
N THR A 225 -6.73 -12.89 2.24
CA THR A 225 -6.03 -13.20 0.99
C THR A 225 -4.93 -12.18 0.74
N MET A 226 -3.77 -12.66 0.34
CA MET A 226 -2.71 -11.85 -0.24
C MET A 226 -2.66 -12.11 -1.75
N MET A 227 -2.62 -11.04 -2.52
CA MET A 227 -2.60 -11.07 -3.98
C MET A 227 -1.41 -10.29 -4.51
N ARG A 228 -1.00 -10.66 -5.72
CA ARG A 228 -0.03 -9.96 -6.52
C ARG A 228 -0.64 -9.64 -7.88
N VAL A 229 -0.62 -8.38 -8.28
CA VAL A 229 -1.07 -7.91 -9.59
C VAL A 229 0.16 -7.69 -10.46
N ASN A 230 0.25 -8.39 -11.60
CA ASN A 230 1.29 -8.19 -12.59
C ASN A 230 0.85 -7.11 -13.59
N THR A 231 1.53 -5.98 -13.62
CA THR A 231 1.17 -4.83 -14.47
C THR A 231 1.47 -5.06 -15.96
N LYS A 232 2.40 -5.94 -16.31
CA LYS A 232 2.68 -6.30 -17.72
C LYS A 232 1.54 -7.11 -18.35
N THR A 233 0.92 -7.99 -17.56
CA THR A 233 -0.08 -8.92 -18.06
C THR A 233 -1.50 -8.62 -17.57
N LEU A 234 -1.69 -7.45 -16.93
CA LEU A 234 -2.97 -7.07 -16.36
C LEU A 234 -4.10 -7.16 -17.40
N ASN A 235 -5.11 -7.96 -17.11
CA ASN A 235 -6.32 -8.13 -17.91
C ASN A 235 -7.45 -8.62 -17.00
N LYS A 236 -8.69 -8.70 -17.54
CA LYS A 236 -9.89 -9.22 -16.86
C LYS A 236 -9.70 -10.64 -16.29
N ARG A 237 -8.93 -11.47 -16.96
CA ARG A 237 -8.74 -12.86 -16.56
C ARG A 237 -7.76 -12.92 -15.40
N THR A 238 -8.12 -13.63 -14.37
CA THR A 238 -7.42 -13.80 -13.07
C THR A 238 -5.95 -14.25 -13.14
N LYS A 239 -5.40 -14.53 -14.32
CA LYS A 239 -3.98 -14.88 -14.50
C LYS A 239 -3.02 -13.75 -14.11
N SER A 240 -3.45 -12.49 -14.22
CA SER A 240 -2.66 -11.33 -13.80
C SER A 240 -2.73 -11.07 -12.29
N ILE A 241 -3.76 -11.60 -11.63
CA ILE A 241 -3.95 -11.48 -10.18
C ILE A 241 -3.71 -12.87 -9.60
N LYS A 242 -2.49 -13.08 -9.11
CA LYS A 242 -2.13 -14.35 -8.47
C LYS A 242 -2.42 -14.25 -6.98
N ILE A 243 -3.27 -15.13 -6.46
CA ILE A 243 -3.39 -15.38 -5.02
C ILE A 243 -2.10 -16.06 -4.58
N ILE A 244 -1.33 -15.41 -3.70
CA ILE A 244 -0.06 -15.94 -3.22
C ILE A 244 -0.33 -17.01 -2.19
N GLU A 245 -1.21 -16.74 -1.20
CA GLU A 245 -1.78 -17.76 -0.29
C GLU A 245 -2.91 -17.13 0.57
N PRO A 246 -3.85 -17.94 1.06
CA PRO A 246 -4.70 -17.49 2.16
C PRO A 246 -3.80 -17.27 3.40
N ILE A 247 -4.03 -16.17 4.10
CA ILE A 247 -3.34 -15.90 5.37
C ILE A 247 -3.75 -16.99 6.35
N LYS A 248 -2.86 -17.93 6.60
CA LYS A 248 -3.11 -19.00 7.56
C LYS A 248 -3.12 -18.40 8.96
N LYS A 249 -4.27 -18.37 9.62
CA LYS A 249 -4.31 -18.10 11.06
C LYS A 249 -3.44 -19.15 11.75
N LYS A 250 -2.42 -18.74 12.49
CA LYS A 250 -1.68 -19.65 13.34
C LYS A 250 -2.65 -20.21 14.37
N SER A 251 -2.91 -21.51 14.30
CA SER A 251 -3.59 -22.21 15.37
C SER A 251 -2.62 -22.37 16.54
N TYR A 252 -2.92 -21.72 17.63
CA TYR A 252 -2.24 -22.00 18.90
C TYR A 252 -2.87 -23.25 19.47
N VAL A 253 -2.09 -24.30 19.63
CA VAL A 253 -2.52 -25.49 20.39
C VAL A 253 -2.16 -25.25 21.84
N TYR A 254 -3.16 -25.29 22.73
CA TYR A 254 -2.93 -25.22 24.15
C TYR A 254 -2.30 -26.54 24.61
N ASN A 255 -1.08 -26.49 25.11
CA ASN A 255 -0.45 -27.63 25.70
C ASN A 255 -0.87 -27.71 27.20
N LYS A 256 -1.72 -28.68 27.51
CA LYS A 256 -2.27 -28.87 28.86
C LYS A 256 -1.18 -29.20 29.90
N ASP A 257 -0.12 -29.87 29.48
CA ASP A 257 0.95 -30.33 30.38
C ASP A 257 1.89 -29.19 30.79
N LEU A 258 1.97 -28.14 29.96
CA LEU A 258 2.84 -26.97 30.20
C LEU A 258 2.06 -25.71 30.58
N GLY A 259 0.73 -25.74 30.55
CA GLY A 259 -0.11 -24.57 30.84
C GLY A 259 0.08 -23.37 29.88
N ILE A 260 0.63 -23.59 28.68
CA ILE A 260 0.98 -22.54 27.72
C ILE A 260 0.44 -22.83 26.30
N TYR A 261 0.20 -21.77 25.57
CA TYR A 261 -0.09 -21.87 24.12
C TYR A 261 1.21 -22.04 23.33
N GLN A 262 1.42 -23.19 22.72
CA GLN A 262 2.57 -23.46 21.86
C GLN A 262 2.28 -23.15 20.40
N ASN A 263 3.24 -22.49 19.76
CA ASN A 263 3.19 -22.19 18.35
C ASN A 263 3.90 -23.30 17.55
N THR A 264 3.21 -23.90 16.58
CA THR A 264 3.72 -25.05 15.80
C THR A 264 4.73 -24.68 14.70
N VAL A 265 5.30 -23.47 14.70
CA VAL A 265 6.21 -23.01 13.67
C VAL A 265 7.68 -23.09 14.11
N LYS A 266 8.51 -23.76 13.30
CA LYS A 266 9.96 -23.89 13.46
C LYS A 266 10.65 -22.52 13.63
N ARG A 267 11.61 -22.42 14.56
CA ARG A 267 12.43 -21.22 14.80
C ARG A 267 13.16 -20.79 13.53
N PHE A 268 13.03 -19.51 13.18
CA PHE A 268 13.78 -18.83 12.13
C PHE A 268 15.00 -18.15 12.77
N VAL A 269 16.16 -18.27 12.13
CA VAL A 269 17.39 -17.53 12.48
C VAL A 269 17.59 -16.44 11.42
N PRO A 270 17.60 -15.14 11.79
CA PRO A 270 17.81 -14.08 10.80
C PRO A 270 19.21 -14.13 10.17
N ARG A 271 19.33 -13.91 8.86
CA ARG A 271 20.62 -13.69 8.20
C ARG A 271 21.07 -12.23 8.44
N TYR A 272 22.19 -12.06 9.08
CA TYR A 272 22.78 -10.77 9.50
C TYR A 272 23.16 -9.80 8.37
N SER A 273 23.25 -10.22 7.12
CA SER A 273 23.74 -9.40 5.98
C SER A 273 22.77 -8.32 5.49
N TYR A 274 21.51 -8.31 5.97
CA TYR A 274 20.47 -7.41 5.48
C TYR A 274 20.47 -6.03 6.19
N ILE A 275 20.95 -5.99 7.42
CA ILE A 275 20.90 -4.79 8.28
C ILE A 275 21.86 -3.69 7.81
N GLU A 276 23.03 -4.05 7.28
CA GLU A 276 24.02 -3.06 6.81
C GLU A 276 23.56 -2.30 5.57
N LYS A 277 22.91 -3.00 4.62
CA LYS A 277 22.39 -2.40 3.38
C LYS A 277 21.26 -1.39 3.63
N GLN A 278 20.45 -1.59 4.68
CA GLN A 278 19.40 -0.66 5.07
C GLN A 278 19.94 0.65 5.69
N ARG A 279 21.04 0.61 6.44
CA ARG A 279 21.65 1.80 7.05
C ARG A 279 22.17 2.79 6.02
N GLU A 280 22.70 2.31 4.89
CA GLU A 280 23.18 3.18 3.79
C GLU A 280 22.03 3.82 3.01
N LEU A 281 20.97 3.07 2.72
CA LEU A 281 19.77 3.60 2.05
C LEU A 281 19.07 4.69 2.87
N PHE A 282 19.08 4.57 4.21
CA PHE A 282 18.44 5.54 5.10
C PHE A 282 19.17 6.89 5.18
N LYS A 283 20.48 6.90 5.00
CA LYS A 283 21.30 8.14 4.98
C LYS A 283 21.01 9.02 3.76
N ALA A 284 20.57 8.44 2.65
CA ALA A 284 20.28 9.15 1.40
C ALA A 284 18.92 9.89 1.38
N PHE A 285 18.03 9.68 2.36
CA PHE A 285 16.64 10.12 2.33
C PHE A 285 16.24 11.11 3.44
N LYS A 286 17.12 11.93 3.93
CA LYS A 286 16.76 13.06 4.81
C LYS A 286 16.33 14.25 3.97
N SER A 287 15.04 14.35 3.60
CA SER A 287 14.43 15.62 3.22
C SER A 287 13.82 16.28 4.45
N SER A 288 13.97 17.59 4.57
CA SER A 288 13.71 18.34 5.79
C SER A 288 12.23 18.44 6.20
N ASP A 289 11.27 18.28 5.29
CA ASP A 289 9.83 18.43 5.60
C ASP A 289 8.93 17.25 5.17
N GLY A 290 9.42 16.36 4.30
CA GLY A 290 8.69 15.15 3.87
C GLY A 290 7.37 15.40 3.13
N SER A 291 7.12 16.61 2.65
CA SER A 291 5.87 16.96 1.99
C SER A 291 5.76 16.38 0.58
N THR A 292 6.87 16.38 -0.16
CA THR A 292 6.98 15.77 -1.49
C THR A 292 8.38 15.19 -1.68
N ILE A 293 8.47 13.92 -2.07
CA ILE A 293 9.73 13.25 -2.37
C ILE A 293 9.67 12.71 -3.79
N ARG A 294 10.66 13.04 -4.61
CA ARG A 294 10.84 12.49 -5.95
C ARG A 294 12.20 11.80 -6.03
N LYS A 295 12.21 10.54 -6.42
CA LYS A 295 13.44 9.85 -6.78
C LYS A 295 13.69 10.13 -8.27
N ILE A 296 14.78 10.83 -8.56
CA ILE A 296 15.25 11.07 -9.94
C ILE A 296 16.44 10.13 -10.14
N LYS A 297 16.43 9.36 -11.22
CA LYS A 297 17.61 8.62 -11.69
C LYS A 297 18.58 9.57 -12.32
#